data_ce9a4fd1eead209922a81ef78c03ecfd
#
_entry.id   ce9a4fd1eead209922a81ef78c03ecfd
#
_cell.length_a   1.000
_cell.length_b   1.000
_cell.length_c   1.000
_cell.angle_alpha   90.00
_cell.angle_beta   90.00
_cell.angle_gamma   90.00
#
_symmetry.space_group_name_H-M   'P 1'
#
loop_
_entity.id
_entity.type
_entity.pdbx_description
1 polymer ?
#
loop_
_entity_poly.entity_id
_entity_poly.type
_entity_poly.pdbx_seq_one_letter_code
_entity_poly.pdbx_strand_id
1 'polypeptide(L)'
;YHIVIRSAEDYWVKDSRYISLSDLGLIAKEGQDKIYVFTNSIKSAEPVNGVNVSVYSTNNQLIGTGATDNDGVATIAYSKKEFSGFKPAMIIAKTADDFNYLPFNNTRVNTSRFDVGGKRNNPSGFDAFVYAERDVYRPGEKINFSVILRDAQWKNPGDVPLKMKFLMPNGKELKS
;
A
#
# COMPACT_ATOMS: atom_id res chain seq x y z
N TYR A 1 5.60 11.59 -24.12
CA TYR A 1 4.88 11.58 -25.42
C TYR A 1 3.53 10.90 -25.27
N HIS A 2 2.50 11.47 -25.90
CA HIS A 2 1.18 10.83 -26.01
C HIS A 2 0.99 10.36 -27.44
N ILE A 3 0.94 9.06 -27.64
CA ILE A 3 0.73 8.44 -28.96
C ILE A 3 -0.73 8.03 -29.05
N VAL A 4 -1.42 8.47 -30.08
CA VAL A 4 -2.80 8.11 -30.36
C VAL A 4 -2.86 7.46 -31.73
N ILE A 5 -3.41 6.27 -31.81
CA ILE A 5 -3.70 5.56 -33.05
C ILE A 5 -5.21 5.50 -33.18
N ARG A 6 -5.72 5.87 -34.36
CA ARG A 6 -7.17 5.77 -34.67
C ARG A 6 -7.39 5.20 -36.06
N SER A 7 -8.52 4.56 -36.25
CA SER A 7 -8.97 4.16 -37.57
C SER A 7 -9.23 5.37 -38.45
N ALA A 8 -8.95 5.26 -39.74
CA ALA A 8 -9.26 6.31 -40.71
C ALA A 8 -10.77 6.35 -41.05
N GLU A 9 -11.44 5.20 -40.98
CA GLU A 9 -12.87 5.05 -41.32
C GLU A 9 -13.76 5.23 -40.10
N ASP A 10 -13.38 4.64 -38.95
CA ASP A 10 -14.13 4.63 -37.71
C ASP A 10 -13.39 5.42 -36.62
N TYR A 11 -13.64 6.71 -36.50
CA TYR A 11 -12.90 7.60 -35.59
C TYR A 11 -13.05 7.25 -34.10
N TRP A 12 -14.07 6.48 -33.68
CA TRP A 12 -14.24 5.98 -32.31
C TRP A 12 -13.35 4.79 -31.99
N VAL A 13 -12.85 4.07 -33.04
CA VAL A 13 -11.85 3.00 -32.89
C VAL A 13 -10.50 3.64 -32.73
N LYS A 14 -10.10 3.80 -31.47
CA LYS A 14 -8.82 4.42 -31.10
C LYS A 14 -8.20 3.72 -29.90
N ASP A 15 -6.87 3.70 -29.86
CA ASP A 15 -6.07 3.37 -28.68
C ASP A 15 -5.03 4.47 -28.46
N SER A 16 -4.60 4.64 -27.22
CA SER A 16 -3.58 5.62 -26.90
C SER A 16 -2.66 5.14 -25.78
N ARG A 17 -1.39 5.56 -25.86
CA ARG A 17 -0.36 5.24 -24.88
C ARG A 17 0.46 6.48 -24.54
N TYR A 18 0.80 6.60 -23.28
CA TYR A 18 1.80 7.54 -22.83
C TYR A 18 3.15 6.82 -22.78
N ILE A 19 4.17 7.42 -23.39
CA ILE A 19 5.53 6.92 -23.41
C ILE A 19 6.43 7.98 -22.79
N SER A 20 7.24 7.59 -21.82
CA SER A 20 8.30 8.41 -21.23
C SER A 20 9.64 7.97 -21.82
N LEU A 21 10.46 8.96 -22.23
CA LEU A 21 11.86 8.76 -22.54
C LEU A 21 12.65 9.40 -21.40
N SER A 22 13.15 8.60 -20.51
CA SER A 22 13.79 9.04 -19.28
C SER A 22 14.81 8.01 -18.81
N ASP A 23 15.85 8.45 -18.14
CA ASP A 23 16.79 7.59 -17.43
C ASP A 23 16.40 7.37 -15.95
N LEU A 24 15.37 8.07 -15.47
CA LEU A 24 14.87 7.92 -14.11
C LEU A 24 13.98 6.69 -13.97
N GLY A 25 14.46 5.64 -13.32
CA GLY A 25 13.67 4.54 -12.82
C GLY A 25 12.97 4.93 -11.52
N LEU A 26 11.68 4.63 -11.38
CA LEU A 26 10.89 5.00 -10.21
C LEU A 26 10.26 3.76 -9.56
N ILE A 27 10.45 3.63 -8.25
CA ILE A 27 9.74 2.66 -7.42
C ILE A 27 9.10 3.44 -6.26
N ALA A 28 7.86 3.11 -5.93
CA ALA A 28 7.18 3.75 -4.81
C ALA A 28 6.61 2.73 -3.83
N LYS A 29 6.68 3.08 -2.56
CA LYS A 29 6.08 2.30 -1.47
C LYS A 29 5.22 3.20 -0.59
N GLU A 30 3.92 2.90 -0.52
CA GLU A 30 3.01 3.57 0.40
C GLU A 30 3.10 2.92 1.78
N GLY A 31 3.46 3.70 2.80
CA GLY A 31 3.41 3.35 4.22
C GLY A 31 2.11 3.80 4.88
N GLN A 32 2.09 3.85 6.21
CA GLN A 32 0.92 4.31 6.98
C GLN A 32 0.74 5.83 6.91
N ASP A 33 1.85 6.57 7.04
CA ASP A 33 1.92 8.03 7.16
C ASP A 33 2.93 8.66 6.19
N LYS A 34 3.52 7.86 5.31
CA LYS A 34 4.59 8.29 4.40
C LYS A 34 4.51 7.54 3.08
N ILE A 35 4.99 8.21 2.05
CA ILE A 35 5.27 7.61 0.74
C ILE A 35 6.77 7.68 0.53
N TYR A 36 7.39 6.54 0.27
CA TYR A 36 8.80 6.43 -0.09
C TYR A 36 8.88 6.30 -1.59
N VAL A 37 9.74 7.11 -2.21
CA VAL A 37 10.01 7.06 -3.65
C VAL A 37 11.50 6.84 -3.85
N PHE A 38 11.83 5.78 -4.54
CA PHE A 38 13.20 5.40 -4.89
C PHE A 38 13.43 5.79 -6.35
N THR A 39 14.54 6.45 -6.61
CA THR A 39 14.95 6.85 -7.97
C THR A 39 16.33 6.33 -8.28
N ASN A 40 16.44 5.62 -9.40
CA ASN A 40 17.69 5.08 -9.91
C ASN A 40 17.84 5.45 -11.40
N SER A 41 19.08 5.59 -11.86
CA SER A 41 19.35 5.61 -13.30
C SER A 41 19.05 4.21 -13.86
N ILE A 42 18.26 4.16 -14.94
CA ILE A 42 17.97 2.90 -15.64
C ILE A 42 19.23 2.35 -16.32
N LYS A 43 20.12 3.24 -16.77
CA LYS A 43 21.35 2.88 -17.46
C LYS A 43 22.44 2.34 -16.56
N SER A 44 22.67 2.99 -15.41
CA SER A 44 23.74 2.61 -14.50
C SER A 44 23.29 1.76 -13.31
N ALA A 45 21.98 1.72 -13.03
CA ALA A 45 21.37 1.14 -11.83
C ALA A 45 21.78 1.84 -10.51
N GLU A 46 22.47 2.98 -10.60
CA GLU A 46 22.88 3.76 -9.44
C GLU A 46 21.75 4.67 -8.94
N PRO A 47 21.70 4.97 -7.62
CA PRO A 47 20.74 5.90 -7.07
C PRO A 47 20.97 7.33 -7.61
N VAL A 48 19.87 8.06 -7.84
CA VAL A 48 19.93 9.44 -8.31
C VAL A 48 19.54 10.39 -7.19
N ASN A 49 20.50 11.20 -6.74
CA ASN A 49 20.32 12.22 -5.71
C ASN A 49 19.73 13.52 -6.30
N GLY A 50 18.99 14.28 -5.47
CA GLY A 50 18.51 15.62 -5.82
C GLY A 50 17.32 15.62 -6.80
N VAL A 51 16.68 14.48 -7.04
CA VAL A 51 15.48 14.42 -7.86
C VAL A 51 14.30 15.02 -7.10
N ASN A 52 13.66 16.03 -7.67
CA ASN A 52 12.43 16.58 -7.11
C ASN A 52 11.25 15.65 -7.36
N VAL A 53 10.64 15.18 -6.31
CA VAL A 53 9.51 14.25 -6.34
C VAL A 53 8.26 14.97 -5.86
N SER A 54 7.18 14.87 -6.61
CA SER A 54 5.85 15.38 -6.25
C SER A 54 4.82 14.26 -6.33
N VAL A 55 3.95 14.17 -5.33
CA VAL A 55 2.86 13.18 -5.28
C VAL A 55 1.52 13.89 -5.40
N TYR A 56 0.70 13.44 -6.32
CA TYR A 56 -0.63 13.96 -6.59
C TYR A 56 -1.71 12.92 -6.27
N SER A 57 -2.84 13.41 -5.81
CA SER A 57 -4.03 12.59 -5.51
C SER A 57 -4.93 12.39 -6.72
N THR A 58 -5.94 11.53 -6.56
CA THR A 58 -6.94 11.23 -7.59
C THR A 58 -7.76 12.43 -8.07
N ASN A 59 -7.80 13.52 -7.28
CA ASN A 59 -8.44 14.78 -7.64
C ASN A 59 -7.43 15.88 -8.05
N ASN A 60 -6.21 15.49 -8.44
CA ASN A 60 -5.12 16.37 -8.87
C ASN A 60 -4.59 17.34 -7.80
N GLN A 61 -4.89 17.13 -6.53
CA GLN A 61 -4.29 17.91 -5.45
C GLN A 61 -2.88 17.42 -5.16
N LEU A 62 -1.98 18.33 -4.89
CA LEU A 62 -0.63 18.02 -4.43
C LEU A 62 -0.71 17.48 -2.99
N ILE A 63 -0.29 16.23 -2.80
CA ILE A 63 -0.19 15.59 -1.49
C ILE A 63 1.08 16.07 -0.77
N GLY A 64 2.18 16.11 -1.48
CA GLY A 64 3.45 16.53 -0.92
C GLY A 64 4.58 16.47 -1.93
N THR A 65 5.71 17.06 -1.54
CA THR A 65 6.94 17.08 -2.33
C THR A 65 8.13 16.66 -1.46
N GLY A 66 9.18 16.20 -2.10
CA GLY A 66 10.46 15.90 -1.47
C GLY A 66 11.56 15.83 -2.53
N ALA A 67 12.80 15.82 -2.07
CA ALA A 67 13.95 15.54 -2.93
C ALA A 67 14.60 14.23 -2.50
N THR A 68 15.19 13.52 -3.44
CA THR A 68 15.93 12.29 -3.12
C THR A 68 17.27 12.60 -2.48
N ASP A 69 17.64 11.78 -1.51
CA ASP A 69 18.93 11.79 -0.83
C ASP A 69 20.02 11.05 -1.63
N ASN A 70 21.18 10.82 -1.00
CA ASN A 70 22.31 10.11 -1.62
C ASN A 70 22.01 8.64 -1.96
N ASP A 71 21.03 8.05 -1.29
CA ASP A 71 20.56 6.69 -1.56
C ASP A 71 19.42 6.68 -2.60
N GLY A 72 19.12 7.83 -3.21
CA GLY A 72 18.07 7.99 -4.21
C GLY A 72 16.65 7.92 -3.60
N VAL A 73 16.49 8.19 -2.30
CA VAL A 73 15.21 8.02 -1.60
C VAL A 73 14.61 9.38 -1.23
N ALA A 74 13.39 9.62 -1.68
CA ALA A 74 12.55 10.72 -1.19
C ALA A 74 11.50 10.17 -0.22
N THR A 75 11.34 10.83 0.94
CA THR A 75 10.30 10.52 1.92
C THR A 75 9.30 11.66 1.97
N ILE A 76 8.03 11.36 1.66
CA ILE A 76 6.96 12.35 1.58
C ILE A 76 5.92 12.01 2.64
N ALA A 77 5.65 12.96 3.55
CA ALA A 77 4.60 12.80 4.55
C ALA A 77 3.23 12.71 3.87
N TYR A 78 2.41 11.77 4.32
CA TYR A 78 1.09 11.53 3.78
C TYR A 78 0.13 11.11 4.88
N SER A 79 -0.89 11.92 5.13
CA SER A 79 -1.96 11.61 6.08
C SER A 79 -3.26 11.30 5.35
N LYS A 80 -3.72 10.06 5.44
CA LYS A 80 -5.00 9.62 4.86
C LYS A 80 -6.20 10.43 5.38
N LYS A 81 -6.09 11.01 6.57
CA LYS A 81 -7.15 11.83 7.19
C LYS A 81 -7.26 13.22 6.57
N GLU A 82 -6.12 13.84 6.24
CA GLU A 82 -6.06 15.20 5.69
C GLU A 82 -6.62 15.28 4.27
N PHE A 83 -6.48 14.22 3.49
CA PHE A 83 -6.92 14.19 2.09
C PHE A 83 -8.34 13.65 1.89
N SER A 84 -9.17 13.59 2.96
CA SER A 84 -10.62 13.32 2.89
C SER A 84 -10.99 12.13 1.96
N GLY A 85 -10.17 11.07 1.96
CA GLY A 85 -10.38 9.88 1.15
C GLY A 85 -9.80 9.91 -0.27
N PHE A 86 -9.21 11.01 -0.73
CA PHE A 86 -8.47 11.03 -1.98
C PHE A 86 -7.13 10.29 -1.83
N LYS A 87 -6.90 9.31 -2.70
CA LYS A 87 -5.72 8.46 -2.65
C LYS A 87 -4.60 9.02 -3.53
N PRO A 88 -3.33 8.69 -3.24
CA PRO A 88 -2.25 8.95 -4.17
C PRO A 88 -2.55 8.32 -5.53
N ALA A 89 -2.38 9.09 -6.60
CA ALA A 89 -2.69 8.66 -7.97
C ALA A 89 -1.47 8.71 -8.89
N MET A 90 -0.59 9.70 -8.70
CA MET A 90 0.54 9.94 -9.58
C MET A 90 1.74 10.43 -8.78
N ILE A 91 2.90 9.90 -9.10
CA ILE A 91 4.20 10.46 -8.71
C ILE A 91 4.83 11.09 -9.94
N ILE A 92 5.41 12.27 -9.76
CA ILE A 92 6.22 12.96 -10.76
C ILE A 92 7.63 13.12 -10.18
N ALA A 93 8.63 12.68 -10.92
CA ALA A 93 10.03 12.86 -10.60
C ALA A 93 10.69 13.74 -11.66
N LYS A 94 11.44 14.76 -11.24
CA LYS A 94 12.02 15.76 -12.14
C LYS A 94 13.41 16.16 -11.67
N THR A 95 14.35 16.17 -12.61
CA THR A 95 15.65 16.86 -12.51
C THR A 95 15.65 18.10 -13.40
N ALA A 96 16.79 18.75 -13.57
CA ALA A 96 16.95 19.85 -14.53
C ALA A 96 16.68 19.38 -15.96
N ASP A 97 17.14 18.17 -16.31
CA ASP A 97 17.21 17.69 -17.70
C ASP A 97 16.33 16.48 -17.96
N ASP A 98 15.73 15.87 -16.93
CA ASP A 98 14.95 14.64 -17.08
C ASP A 98 13.64 14.68 -16.30
N PHE A 99 12.66 13.94 -16.80
CA PHE A 99 11.32 13.85 -16.24
C PHE A 99 10.76 12.46 -16.41
N ASN A 100 10.25 11.90 -15.32
CA ASN A 100 9.47 10.66 -15.37
C ASN A 100 8.27 10.72 -14.43
N TYR A 101 7.32 9.80 -14.62
CA TYR A 101 6.12 9.69 -13.81
C TYR A 101 5.76 8.23 -13.53
N LEU A 102 5.09 7.99 -12.41
CA LEU A 102 4.64 6.67 -11.97
C LEU A 102 3.17 6.75 -11.54
N PRO A 103 2.22 6.19 -12.32
CA PRO A 103 0.82 6.08 -11.89
C PRO A 103 0.66 4.98 -10.84
N PHE A 104 0.04 5.28 -9.71
CA PHE A 104 -0.16 4.31 -8.62
C PHE A 104 -1.06 3.13 -9.01
N ASN A 105 -2.05 3.35 -9.87
CA ASN A 105 -3.07 2.34 -10.16
C ASN A 105 -2.63 1.26 -11.16
N ASN A 106 -1.67 1.58 -12.05
CA ASN A 106 -1.32 0.71 -13.17
C ASN A 106 0.02 -0.01 -12.99
N THR A 107 0.75 0.27 -11.91
CA THR A 107 2.14 -0.19 -11.73
C THR A 107 2.35 -1.01 -10.48
N ARG A 108 1.27 -1.53 -9.88
CA ARG A 108 1.39 -2.43 -8.72
C ARG A 108 2.14 -3.70 -9.12
N VAL A 109 3.22 -3.98 -8.39
CA VAL A 109 3.90 -5.26 -8.50
C VAL A 109 2.94 -6.37 -8.04
N ASN A 110 2.69 -7.33 -8.91
CA ASN A 110 1.90 -8.50 -8.55
C ASN A 110 2.72 -9.42 -7.65
N THR A 111 2.40 -9.43 -6.37
CA THR A 111 3.09 -10.22 -5.34
C THR A 111 2.44 -11.59 -5.13
N SER A 112 1.44 -11.99 -5.92
CA SER A 112 0.71 -13.25 -5.75
C SER A 112 1.57 -14.52 -5.88
N ARG A 113 2.75 -14.40 -6.51
CA ARG A 113 3.71 -15.50 -6.65
C ARG A 113 4.68 -15.62 -5.46
N PHE A 114 4.64 -14.67 -4.55
CA PHE A 114 5.52 -14.62 -3.40
C PHE A 114 4.67 -14.72 -2.13
N ASP A 115 5.14 -15.45 -1.14
CA ASP A 115 4.55 -15.42 0.20
C ASP A 115 4.96 -14.13 0.92
N VAL A 116 4.34 -13.04 0.50
CA VAL A 116 4.52 -11.70 1.07
C VAL A 116 3.33 -11.29 1.93
N GLY A 117 2.54 -12.29 2.35
CA GLY A 117 1.31 -12.07 3.10
C GLY A 117 1.49 -11.21 4.35
N GLY A 118 2.63 -11.31 5.00
CA GLY A 118 3.00 -10.50 6.15
C GLY A 118 1.88 -10.32 7.18
N LYS A 119 2.10 -9.54 8.18
CA LYS A 119 1.08 -9.17 9.16
C LYS A 119 0.07 -8.18 8.55
N ARG A 120 -1.20 -8.57 8.54
CA ARG A 120 -2.28 -7.62 8.20
C ARG A 120 -2.38 -6.58 9.31
N ASN A 121 -2.34 -5.30 8.93
CA ASN A 121 -2.51 -4.23 9.90
C ASN A 121 -3.96 -4.21 10.39
N ASN A 122 -4.15 -4.46 11.69
CA ASN A 122 -5.47 -4.38 12.29
C ASN A 122 -5.78 -2.91 12.64
N PRO A 123 -6.86 -2.30 12.09
CA PRO A 123 -7.21 -0.92 12.39
C PRO A 123 -7.48 -0.63 13.87
N SER A 124 -7.82 -1.65 14.67
CA SER A 124 -7.99 -1.50 16.10
C SER A 124 -6.69 -1.30 16.87
N GLY A 125 -5.53 -1.57 16.24
CA GLY A 125 -4.22 -1.52 16.87
C GLY A 125 -3.90 -2.72 17.76
N PHE A 126 -4.77 -3.73 17.82
CA PHE A 126 -4.58 -4.93 18.63
C PHE A 126 -4.61 -6.19 17.77
N ASP A 127 -3.80 -7.17 18.14
CA ASP A 127 -3.83 -8.52 17.59
C ASP A 127 -4.17 -9.50 18.69
N ALA A 128 -5.14 -10.37 18.44
CA ALA A 128 -5.54 -11.43 19.35
C ALA A 128 -5.21 -12.80 18.76
N PHE A 129 -4.53 -13.63 19.52
CA PHE A 129 -4.27 -15.02 19.22
C PHE A 129 -5.14 -15.89 20.15
N VAL A 130 -6.02 -16.65 19.54
CA VAL A 130 -6.89 -17.58 20.27
C VAL A 130 -6.40 -18.99 19.98
N TYR A 131 -6.18 -19.78 21.02
CA TYR A 131 -5.82 -21.19 20.89
C TYR A 131 -6.53 -22.03 21.93
N ALA A 132 -6.79 -23.27 21.58
CA ALA A 132 -7.43 -24.27 22.42
C ALA A 132 -6.53 -25.51 22.54
N GLU A 133 -6.90 -26.45 23.41
CA GLU A 133 -6.19 -27.72 23.56
C GLU A 133 -6.23 -28.58 22.29
N ARG A 134 -7.28 -28.42 21.47
CA ARG A 134 -7.52 -29.14 20.22
C ARG A 134 -8.51 -28.37 19.34
N ASP A 135 -8.55 -28.71 18.05
CA ASP A 135 -9.41 -28.04 17.08
C ASP A 135 -10.81 -28.68 16.98
N VAL A 136 -10.98 -29.91 17.45
CA VAL A 136 -12.24 -30.68 17.35
C VAL A 136 -12.66 -31.17 18.72
N TYR A 137 -13.92 -30.91 19.06
CA TYR A 137 -14.57 -31.33 20.31
C TYR A 137 -15.84 -32.10 20.02
N ARG A 138 -16.21 -33.02 20.92
CA ARG A 138 -17.50 -33.72 20.86
C ARG A 138 -18.61 -32.84 21.44
N PRO A 139 -19.87 -33.04 21.02
CA PRO A 139 -21.01 -32.36 21.63
C PRO A 139 -21.04 -32.59 23.14
N GLY A 140 -21.17 -31.51 23.92
CA GLY A 140 -21.21 -31.53 25.38
C GLY A 140 -19.84 -31.49 26.08
N GLU A 141 -18.73 -31.57 25.35
CA GLU A 141 -17.40 -31.39 25.97
C GLU A 141 -17.15 -29.94 26.36
N LYS A 142 -16.38 -29.74 27.43
CA LYS A 142 -15.92 -28.44 27.87
C LYS A 142 -14.74 -28.00 26.97
N ILE A 143 -14.82 -26.80 26.46
CA ILE A 143 -13.77 -26.19 25.66
C ILE A 143 -12.98 -25.24 26.55
N ASN A 144 -11.66 -25.49 26.71
CA ASN A 144 -10.73 -24.56 27.33
C ASN A 144 -9.93 -23.87 26.22
N PHE A 145 -9.93 -22.56 26.25
CA PHE A 145 -9.14 -21.76 25.30
C PHE A 145 -8.40 -20.65 26.02
N SER A 146 -7.33 -20.19 25.41
CA SER A 146 -6.54 -19.08 25.89
C SER A 146 -6.46 -18.00 24.81
N VAL A 147 -6.38 -16.75 25.24
CA VAL A 147 -6.26 -15.60 24.36
C VAL A 147 -5.00 -14.84 24.74
N ILE A 148 -4.15 -14.59 23.75
CA ILE A 148 -3.00 -13.69 23.89
C ILE A 148 -3.30 -12.42 23.12
N LEU A 149 -3.32 -11.28 23.81
CA LEU A 149 -3.51 -9.97 23.20
C LEU A 149 -2.17 -9.25 23.11
N ARG A 150 -1.92 -8.58 21.96
CA ARG A 150 -0.74 -7.74 21.74
C ARG A 150 -1.17 -6.44 21.06
N ASP A 151 -0.47 -5.35 21.40
CA ASP A 151 -0.59 -4.08 20.69
C ASP A 151 0.21 -4.08 19.37
N ALA A 152 0.20 -2.96 18.65
CA ALA A 152 0.92 -2.80 17.40
C ALA A 152 2.45 -2.94 17.55
N GLN A 153 3.00 -2.75 18.75
CA GLN A 153 4.40 -2.91 19.13
C GLN A 153 4.70 -4.29 19.74
N TRP A 154 3.77 -5.23 19.70
CA TRP A 154 3.89 -6.58 20.27
C TRP A 154 4.02 -6.61 21.81
N LYS A 155 3.66 -5.52 22.48
CA LYS A 155 3.63 -5.46 23.93
C LYS A 155 2.29 -5.94 24.48
N ASN A 156 2.30 -6.31 25.77
CA ASN A 156 1.06 -6.57 26.49
C ASN A 156 0.33 -5.24 26.74
N PRO A 157 -0.90 -5.07 26.23
CA PRO A 157 -1.64 -3.83 26.40
C PRO A 157 -2.23 -3.63 27.82
N GLY A 158 -1.99 -4.56 28.75
CA GLY A 158 -2.58 -4.55 30.09
C GLY A 158 -4.02 -5.05 30.11
N ASP A 159 -4.82 -4.55 31.06
CA ASP A 159 -6.22 -4.97 31.23
C ASP A 159 -7.13 -4.32 30.19
N VAL A 160 -7.34 -5.03 29.09
CA VAL A 160 -8.27 -4.65 28.02
C VAL A 160 -9.51 -5.55 28.06
N PRO A 161 -10.72 -4.99 28.12
CA PRO A 161 -11.94 -5.79 28.07
C PRO A 161 -12.08 -6.51 26.73
N LEU A 162 -12.27 -7.81 26.77
CA LEU A 162 -12.44 -8.65 25.59
C LEU A 162 -13.86 -9.19 25.52
N LYS A 163 -14.45 -9.14 24.33
CA LYS A 163 -15.70 -9.84 24.03
C LYS A 163 -15.45 -10.96 23.04
N MET A 164 -15.77 -12.18 23.44
CA MET A 164 -15.73 -13.35 22.56
C MET A 164 -17.14 -13.67 22.05
N LYS A 165 -17.24 -14.02 20.79
CA LYS A 165 -18.47 -14.45 20.14
C LYS A 165 -18.28 -15.81 19.51
N PHE A 166 -19.20 -16.72 19.75
CA PHE A 166 -19.28 -18.00 19.06
C PHE A 166 -20.26 -17.88 17.90
N LEU A 167 -19.79 -18.11 16.71
CA LEU A 167 -20.59 -18.02 15.50
C LEU A 167 -20.75 -19.41 14.87
N MET A 168 -21.93 -19.69 14.38
CA MET A 168 -22.18 -20.85 13.52
C MET A 168 -21.59 -20.59 12.11
N PRO A 169 -21.35 -21.61 11.28
CA PRO A 169 -20.85 -21.46 9.91
C PRO A 169 -21.67 -20.52 9.02
N ASN A 170 -22.97 -20.37 9.31
CA ASN A 170 -23.86 -19.43 8.63
C ASN A 170 -23.80 -17.99 9.17
N GLY A 171 -22.86 -17.70 10.09
CA GLY A 171 -22.65 -16.39 10.71
C GLY A 171 -23.60 -16.05 11.87
N LYS A 172 -24.55 -16.92 12.21
CA LYS A 172 -25.46 -16.69 13.35
C LYS A 172 -24.70 -16.82 14.67
N GLU A 173 -24.89 -15.85 15.56
CA GLU A 173 -24.28 -15.87 16.90
C GLU A 173 -24.94 -16.96 17.75
N LEU A 174 -24.12 -17.86 18.29
CA LEU A 174 -24.56 -18.96 19.17
C LEU A 174 -24.56 -18.51 20.63
N LYS A 175 -23.49 -17.79 21.03
CA LYS A 175 -23.29 -17.28 22.39
C LYS A 175 -22.26 -16.11 22.34
N SER A 176 -22.45 -15.12 23.19
CA SER A 176 -21.50 -14.03 23.42
C SER A 176 -21.04 -13.97 24.86
#